data_43cdcbcbfd3549cf6402d25d4cc12978
#
_entry.id   43cdcbcbfd3549cf6402d25d4cc12978
#
_cell.length_a   1.000
_cell.length_b   1.000
_cell.length_c   1.000
_cell.angle_alpha   90.00
_cell.angle_beta   90.00
_cell.angle_gamma   90.00
#
_symmetry.space_group_name_H-M   'P 1'
#
loop_
_entity.id
_entity.type
_entity.pdbx_description
1 polymer ?
#
loop_
_entity_poly.entity_id
_entity_poly.type
_entity_poly.pdbx_seq_one_letter_code
_entity_poly.pdbx_strand_id
1 'polypeptide(L)'
;MAEDKSKQLNETLSQIEKQFGKGTVMRMGDREVVDIPSISTGSLGLDIALGIGGVPQGRVIEIFGPESSGKTTLTLQVIAECQKAGGTAAFIDAEHALDPLYAKKLGVNVDELLLSQPDLSLIHI
;
A
#
# COMPACT_ATOMS: atom_id res chain seq x y z
N MET A 1 -44.29 11.25 2.81
CA MET A 1 -43.34 11.82 1.81
C MET A 1 -41.94 11.15 1.86
N ALA A 2 -41.31 10.99 3.00
CA ALA A 2 -39.97 10.35 3.06
C ALA A 2 -39.99 8.84 2.78
N GLU A 3 -41.00 8.12 3.26
CA GLU A 3 -41.21 6.69 3.00
C GLU A 3 -41.47 6.39 1.52
N ASP A 4 -42.19 7.26 0.85
CA ASP A 4 -42.55 7.10 -0.57
C ASP A 4 -41.30 7.26 -1.48
N LYS A 5 -40.43 8.22 -1.18
CA LYS A 5 -39.15 8.40 -1.88
C LYS A 5 -38.19 7.24 -1.67
N SER A 6 -38.15 6.68 -0.45
CA SER A 6 -37.30 5.52 -0.14
C SER A 6 -37.76 4.27 -0.90
N LYS A 7 -39.06 4.09 -1.02
CA LYS A 7 -39.66 2.96 -1.75
C LYS A 7 -39.37 3.06 -3.27
N GLN A 8 -39.58 4.25 -3.84
CA GLN A 8 -39.25 4.51 -5.25
C GLN A 8 -37.77 4.30 -5.56
N LEU A 9 -36.87 4.75 -4.68
CA LEU A 9 -35.43 4.54 -4.84
C LEU A 9 -35.06 3.04 -4.84
N ASN A 10 -35.62 2.27 -3.90
CA ASN A 10 -35.36 0.83 -3.82
C ASN A 10 -35.91 0.07 -5.04
N GLU A 11 -37.08 0.46 -5.55
CA GLU A 11 -37.65 -0.09 -6.78
C GLU A 11 -36.75 0.20 -8.00
N THR A 12 -36.24 1.42 -8.11
CA THR A 12 -35.34 1.82 -9.19
C THR A 12 -34.02 1.05 -9.12
N LEU A 13 -33.42 0.91 -7.92
CA LEU A 13 -32.20 0.13 -7.73
C LEU A 13 -32.41 -1.35 -8.10
N SER A 14 -33.56 -1.92 -7.75
CA SER A 14 -33.90 -3.30 -8.11
C SER A 14 -34.05 -3.47 -9.64
N GLN A 15 -34.61 -2.48 -10.34
CA GLN A 15 -34.70 -2.50 -11.79
C GLN A 15 -33.31 -2.44 -12.46
N ILE A 16 -32.42 -1.61 -11.95
CA ILE A 16 -31.04 -1.50 -12.44
C ILE A 16 -30.29 -2.83 -12.24
N GLU A 17 -30.44 -3.46 -11.08
CA GLU A 17 -29.84 -4.78 -10.82
C GLU A 17 -30.35 -5.86 -11.77
N LYS A 18 -31.64 -5.84 -12.11
CA LYS A 18 -32.23 -6.78 -13.07
C LYS A 18 -31.71 -6.60 -14.49
N GLN A 19 -31.46 -5.34 -14.90
CA GLN A 19 -31.02 -5.03 -16.26
C GLN A 19 -29.50 -5.19 -16.46
N PHE A 20 -28.69 -4.82 -15.48
CA PHE A 20 -27.24 -4.70 -15.61
C PHE A 20 -26.45 -5.66 -14.72
N GLY A 21 -27.12 -6.44 -13.87
CA GLY A 21 -26.50 -7.37 -12.96
C GLY A 21 -26.40 -6.87 -11.53
N LYS A 22 -26.27 -7.81 -10.60
CA LYS A 22 -26.17 -7.53 -9.17
C LYS A 22 -24.87 -6.78 -8.85
N GLY A 23 -24.96 -5.72 -8.05
CA GLY A 23 -23.80 -4.94 -7.63
C GLY A 23 -23.40 -3.82 -8.58
N THR A 24 -24.17 -3.54 -9.65
CA THR A 24 -23.91 -2.41 -10.56
C THR A 24 -24.04 -1.06 -9.87
N VAL A 25 -25.02 -0.94 -8.97
CA VAL A 25 -25.20 0.22 -8.10
C VAL A 25 -25.40 -0.28 -6.67
N MET A 26 -24.70 0.31 -5.73
CA MET A 26 -24.83 0.00 -4.31
C MET A 26 -24.69 1.25 -3.46
N ARG A 27 -25.26 1.24 -2.27
CA ARG A 27 -25.01 2.30 -1.29
C ARG A 27 -23.61 2.11 -0.70
N MET A 28 -22.87 3.18 -0.56
CA MET A 28 -21.51 3.11 -0.02
C MET A 28 -21.46 2.53 1.41
N GLY A 29 -22.50 2.78 2.21
CA GLY A 29 -22.62 2.22 3.56
C GLY A 29 -22.92 0.72 3.62
N ASP A 30 -23.39 0.13 2.53
CA ASP A 30 -23.67 -1.31 2.45
C ASP A 30 -22.45 -2.13 1.99
N ARG A 31 -21.35 -1.44 1.70
CA ARG A 31 -20.09 -2.09 1.33
C ARG A 31 -19.51 -2.81 2.53
N GLU A 32 -19.27 -4.10 2.40
CA GLU A 32 -18.46 -4.84 3.35
C GLU A 32 -17.08 -4.17 3.44
N VAL A 33 -16.64 -3.89 4.66
CA VAL A 33 -15.26 -3.43 4.90
C VAL A 33 -14.35 -4.60 4.56
N VAL A 34 -13.72 -4.55 3.39
CA VAL A 34 -12.71 -5.53 3.02
C VAL A 34 -11.47 -5.24 3.84
N ASP A 35 -11.08 -6.19 4.67
CA ASP A 35 -9.82 -6.13 5.41
C ASP A 35 -8.66 -6.22 4.41
N ILE A 36 -7.92 -5.13 4.24
CA ILE A 36 -6.80 -5.04 3.31
C ILE A 36 -5.53 -5.43 4.06
N PRO A 37 -4.83 -6.50 3.68
CA PRO A 37 -3.56 -6.84 4.30
C PRO A 37 -2.55 -5.72 4.07
N SER A 38 -1.84 -5.35 5.12
CA SER A 38 -0.87 -4.26 5.11
C SER A 38 0.46 -4.67 5.70
N ILE A 39 1.49 -3.90 5.38
CA ILE A 39 2.82 -4.00 5.99
C ILE A 39 3.04 -2.71 6.78
N SER A 40 3.39 -2.82 8.06
CA SER A 40 3.68 -1.64 8.89
C SER A 40 4.79 -0.79 8.29
N THR A 41 4.70 0.50 8.46
CA THR A 41 5.76 1.45 8.09
C THR A 41 6.86 1.55 9.14
N GLY A 42 6.68 0.90 10.30
CA GLY A 42 7.54 1.07 11.47
C GLY A 42 7.24 2.34 12.28
N SER A 43 6.36 3.19 11.81
CA SER A 43 5.89 4.38 12.50
C SER A 43 4.41 4.23 12.89
N LEU A 44 4.14 4.17 14.19
CA LEU A 44 2.77 4.04 14.68
C LEU A 44 1.87 5.18 14.21
N GLY A 45 2.39 6.41 14.23
CA GLY A 45 1.63 7.59 13.79
C GLY A 45 1.25 7.52 12.31
N LEU A 46 2.17 7.08 11.45
CA LEU A 46 1.91 6.92 10.02
C LEU A 46 0.96 5.75 9.75
N ASP A 47 1.13 4.64 10.43
CA ASP A 47 0.26 3.47 10.30
C ASP A 47 -1.20 3.81 10.64
N ILE A 48 -1.42 4.60 11.69
CA ILE A 48 -2.75 5.10 12.07
C ILE A 48 -3.29 6.06 11.00
N ALA A 49 -2.46 6.97 10.50
CA ALA A 49 -2.86 7.96 9.50
C ALA A 49 -3.25 7.31 8.16
N LEU A 50 -2.62 6.21 7.78
CA LEU A 50 -2.96 5.44 6.58
C LEU A 50 -4.28 4.66 6.71
N GLY A 51 -4.78 4.46 7.91
CA GLY A 51 -6.09 3.87 8.18
C GLY A 51 -6.17 2.35 8.11
N ILE A 52 -5.19 1.69 7.51
CA ILE A 52 -5.13 0.22 7.37
C ILE A 52 -3.98 -0.42 8.15
N GLY A 53 -3.28 0.36 8.97
CA GLY A 53 -2.17 -0.11 9.78
C GLY A 53 -0.82 -0.20 9.06
N GLY A 54 -0.69 0.39 7.88
CA GLY A 54 0.54 0.41 7.11
C GLY A 54 0.30 0.61 5.62
N VAL A 55 1.25 0.19 4.80
CA VAL A 55 1.14 0.22 3.34
C VAL A 55 0.39 -1.01 2.83
N PRO A 56 -0.52 -0.86 1.85
CA PRO A 56 -1.32 -1.98 1.36
C PRO A 56 -0.48 -2.99 0.58
N GLN A 57 -0.71 -4.28 0.83
CA GLN A 57 -0.10 -5.34 0.04
C GLN A 57 -0.74 -5.42 -1.35
N GLY A 58 0.05 -5.83 -2.35
CA GLY A 58 -0.41 -6.01 -3.71
C GLY A 58 -0.72 -4.70 -4.46
N ARG A 59 -0.16 -3.58 -4.01
CA ARG A 59 -0.31 -2.26 -4.63
C ARG A 59 1.04 -1.64 -4.94
N VAL A 60 1.08 -0.79 -5.95
CA VAL A 60 2.21 0.11 -6.20
C VAL A 60 2.01 1.36 -5.35
N ILE A 61 3.03 1.72 -4.59
CA ILE A 61 3.03 2.88 -3.69
C ILE A 61 4.12 3.83 -4.16
N GLU A 62 3.74 5.06 -4.42
CA GLU A 62 4.66 6.13 -4.76
C GLU A 62 4.98 6.97 -3.52
N ILE A 63 6.28 7.12 -3.21
CA ILE A 63 6.78 7.96 -2.13
C ILE A 63 7.64 9.05 -2.76
N PHE A 64 7.20 10.29 -2.65
CA PHE A 64 7.87 11.43 -3.26
C PHE A 64 8.13 12.55 -2.26
N GLY A 65 9.10 13.38 -2.55
CA GLY A 65 9.50 14.50 -1.73
C GLY A 65 10.88 15.00 -2.11
N PRO A 66 11.34 16.13 -1.53
CA PRO A 66 12.66 16.67 -1.77
C PRO A 66 13.77 15.71 -1.30
N GLU A 67 14.99 15.97 -1.76
CA GLU A 67 16.18 15.25 -1.27
C GLU A 67 16.31 15.34 0.26
N SER A 68 16.84 14.30 0.86
CA SER A 68 17.03 14.19 2.32
C SER A 68 15.75 14.35 3.16
N SER A 69 14.60 14.02 2.59
CA SER A 69 13.30 14.10 3.28
C SER A 69 12.90 12.82 4.02
N GLY A 70 13.73 11.77 3.96
CA GLY A 70 13.48 10.49 4.63
C GLY A 70 12.78 9.44 3.79
N LYS A 71 12.67 9.60 2.46
CA LYS A 71 12.05 8.60 1.58
C LYS A 71 12.70 7.23 1.68
N THR A 72 14.03 7.18 1.59
CA THR A 72 14.79 5.93 1.71
C THR A 72 14.70 5.35 3.11
N THR A 73 14.74 6.17 4.15
CA THR A 73 14.56 5.75 5.53
C THR A 73 13.21 5.06 5.73
N LEU A 74 12.13 5.66 5.23
CA LEU A 74 10.79 5.08 5.30
C LEU A 74 10.72 3.75 4.56
N THR A 75 11.28 3.68 3.37
CA THR A 75 11.31 2.45 2.56
C THR A 75 12.07 1.32 3.27
N LEU A 76 13.22 1.63 3.85
CA LEU A 76 14.01 0.65 4.62
C LEU A 76 13.27 0.16 5.87
N GLN A 77 12.53 1.02 6.55
CA GLN A 77 11.70 0.60 7.67
C GLN A 77 10.55 -0.31 7.25
N VAL A 78 9.90 -0.04 6.13
CA VAL A 78 8.87 -0.95 5.57
C VAL A 78 9.48 -2.32 5.24
N ILE A 79 10.68 -2.34 4.66
CA ILE A 79 11.41 -3.58 4.39
C ILE A 79 11.69 -4.35 5.70
N ALA A 80 12.18 -3.66 6.73
CA ALA A 80 12.45 -4.26 8.03
C ALA A 80 11.18 -4.89 8.64
N GLU A 81 10.06 -4.20 8.59
CA GLU A 81 8.78 -4.72 9.09
C GLU A 81 8.26 -5.90 8.25
N CYS A 82 8.44 -5.86 6.93
CA CYS A 82 8.13 -6.99 6.05
C CYS A 82 8.94 -8.24 6.43
N GLN A 83 10.24 -8.09 6.63
CA GLN A 83 11.12 -9.20 7.03
C GLN A 83 10.77 -9.74 8.42
N LYS A 84 10.43 -8.89 9.38
CA LYS A 84 9.96 -9.31 10.71
C LYS A 84 8.69 -10.16 10.64
N ALA A 85 7.81 -9.86 9.69
CA ALA A 85 6.59 -10.63 9.44
C ALA A 85 6.83 -11.92 8.63
N GLY A 86 8.08 -12.28 8.33
CA GLY A 86 8.46 -13.47 7.58
C GLY A 86 8.43 -13.30 6.06
N GLY A 87 8.27 -12.07 5.57
CA GLY A 87 8.29 -11.75 4.14
C GLY A 87 9.70 -11.63 3.57
N THR A 88 9.81 -11.80 2.26
CA THR A 88 11.04 -11.56 1.50
C THR A 88 10.97 -10.18 0.85
N ALA A 89 12.05 -9.43 0.95
CA ALA A 89 12.15 -8.09 0.37
C ALA A 89 13.28 -8.01 -0.66
N ALA A 90 13.06 -7.20 -1.68
CA ALA A 90 14.07 -6.83 -2.67
C ALA A 90 14.16 -5.31 -2.77
N PHE A 91 15.36 -4.80 -2.95
CA PHE A 91 15.63 -3.39 -3.13
C PHE A 91 16.38 -3.17 -4.44
N ILE A 92 15.84 -2.32 -5.30
CA ILE A 92 16.48 -1.92 -6.53
C ILE A 92 17.01 -0.50 -6.33
N ASP A 93 18.34 -0.38 -6.25
CA ASP A 93 19.05 0.86 -5.95
C ASP A 93 19.71 1.41 -7.21
N ALA A 94 18.97 2.21 -7.96
CA ALA A 94 19.47 2.85 -9.18
C ALA A 94 20.46 4.00 -8.89
N GLU A 95 20.45 4.55 -7.70
CA GLU A 95 21.33 5.65 -7.29
C GLU A 95 22.65 5.15 -6.67
N HIS A 96 22.77 3.87 -6.38
CA HIS A 96 23.92 3.25 -5.70
C HIS A 96 24.23 3.91 -4.32
N ALA A 97 23.19 4.37 -3.63
CA ALA A 97 23.31 5.15 -2.41
C ALA A 97 22.93 4.39 -1.14
N LEU A 98 22.58 3.11 -1.24
CA LEU A 98 22.21 2.28 -0.08
C LEU A 98 23.43 2.03 0.81
N ASP A 99 23.33 2.47 2.06
CA ASP A 99 24.30 2.16 3.10
C ASP A 99 23.85 0.94 3.92
N PRO A 100 24.56 -0.21 3.82
CA PRO A 100 24.20 -1.42 4.57
C PRO A 100 24.21 -1.24 6.07
N LEU A 101 25.12 -0.44 6.61
CA LEU A 101 25.22 -0.18 8.04
C LEU A 101 24.00 0.61 8.54
N TYR A 102 23.57 1.58 7.77
CA TYR A 102 22.37 2.37 8.07
C TYR A 102 21.11 1.50 7.98
N ALA A 103 20.98 0.69 6.92
CA ALA A 103 19.88 -0.25 6.78
C ALA A 103 19.80 -1.21 7.98
N LYS A 104 20.91 -1.75 8.41
CA LYS A 104 21.00 -2.62 9.58
C LYS A 104 20.56 -1.93 10.87
N LYS A 105 20.93 -0.67 11.06
CA LYS A 105 20.48 0.15 12.21
C LYS A 105 18.98 0.37 12.23
N LEU A 106 18.33 0.45 11.06
CA LEU A 106 16.89 0.56 10.94
C LEU A 106 16.15 -0.77 11.15
N GLY A 107 16.87 -1.88 11.31
CA GLY A 107 16.31 -3.20 11.56
C GLY A 107 16.20 -4.10 10.32
N VAL A 108 16.76 -3.70 9.20
CA VAL A 108 16.83 -4.53 7.99
C VAL A 108 17.81 -5.68 8.20
N ASN A 109 17.36 -6.90 7.91
CA ASN A 109 18.26 -8.04 7.78
C ASN A 109 18.95 -7.97 6.40
N VAL A 110 20.14 -7.41 6.38
CA VAL A 110 20.89 -7.16 5.15
C VAL A 110 21.39 -8.45 4.48
N ASP A 111 21.54 -9.54 5.25
CA ASP A 111 21.99 -10.83 4.72
C ASP A 111 20.89 -11.52 3.88
N GLU A 112 19.63 -11.25 4.17
CA GLU A 112 18.47 -11.79 3.45
C GLU A 112 17.86 -10.80 2.44
N LEU A 113 18.30 -9.55 2.43
CA LEU A 113 17.80 -8.55 1.49
C LEU A 113 18.34 -8.82 0.09
N LEU A 114 17.44 -8.98 -0.87
CA LEU A 114 17.82 -9.06 -2.26
C LEU A 114 18.10 -7.64 -2.79
N LEU A 115 19.33 -7.41 -3.26
CA LEU A 115 19.76 -6.10 -3.74
C LEU A 115 20.13 -6.17 -5.21
N SER A 116 19.62 -5.24 -6.00
CA SER A 116 20.04 -5.00 -7.37
C SER A 116 20.46 -3.54 -7.52
N GLN A 117 21.64 -3.32 -8.06
CA GLN A 117 22.17 -1.99 -8.37
C GLN A 117 22.46 -1.89 -9.87
N PRO A 118 21.42 -1.69 -10.70
CA PRO A 118 21.59 -1.64 -12.14
C PRO A 118 22.39 -0.40 -12.54
N ASP A 119 23.29 -0.56 -13.52
CA ASP A 119 23.97 0.56 -14.15
C ASP A 119 22.98 1.34 -15.04
N LEU A 120 23.17 2.66 -15.13
CA LEU A 120 22.33 3.54 -15.95
C LEU A 120 22.28 3.11 -17.43
N SER A 121 23.31 2.45 -17.93
CA SER A 121 23.34 1.88 -19.27
C SER A 121 22.34 0.75 -19.49
N LEU A 122 21.92 0.04 -18.44
CA LEU A 122 20.91 -1.02 -18.51
C LEU A 122 19.48 -0.48 -18.42
N ILE A 123 19.29 0.70 -17.89
CA ILE A 123 17.97 1.35 -17.80
C ILE A 123 17.49 1.87 -19.14
N HIS A 124 18.40 2.09 -20.08
CA HIS A 124 18.13 2.60 -21.44
C HIS A 124 17.95 1.49 -22.50
N ILE A 125 18.02 0.26 -22.10
CA ILE A 125 17.74 -0.89 -22.96
C ILE A 125 16.28 -1.32 -22.79
#